data_68fe798009eeb1d8ab1d811596e76f39
#
_entry.id   68fe798009eeb1d8ab1d811596e76f39
#
_cell.length_a   1.000
_cell.length_b   1.000
_cell.length_c   1.000
_cell.angle_alpha   90.00
_cell.angle_beta   90.00
_cell.angle_gamma   90.00
#
_symmetry.space_group_name_H-M   'P 1'
#
loop_
_entity.id
_entity.type
_entity.pdbx_description
1 polymer ?
#
loop_
_entity_poly.entity_id
_entity_poly.type
_entity_poly.pdbx_seq_one_letter_code
_entity_poly.pdbx_strand_id
1 'polypeptide(L)'
;MRTFILSVQHLLAMYAGAILVPIIVGTSLKFSAEEIAFLVTVDIFMCGVATFLQVWKGTGTGLPIVLGCTFTAVAPMILIGQTKGISDLYGSLFLSGILVVLIAPFFSYLVKLFPPVVTGSVVTIIGINLMPVAMNYLAGGEGAKDYGDGKNILLGLITLVIILVIQRFTTGFLKSIAILIGLVLGTVIAAWFGIVDVKQVGTAHWFSLPHPFRFAHFSFDFGATLVFFIVALVSLIESTGVYHALSEITGKQLERKDFRKGYTAEGLAIILGAIFNAFPYTAYSQNVGLVSLSGAKKNKVIYGMVILLIICGCIPKLGALANMIPLPVLGGAMIAMFGMVMAYGVSILGTSDFKNQNNLLVIAISVGLGAGISAVPDAFKSLGDHFSWLTQNGIVIGTISAILLNFFFNGIKYQQKQEDMK
;
A
#
# COMPACT_ATOMS: atom_id res chain seq x y z
N MET A 1 -21.75 -21.82 6.22
CA MET A 1 -20.80 -21.70 7.32
C MET A 1 -19.33 -21.59 6.83
N ARG A 2 -18.78 -22.55 6.07
CA ARG A 2 -17.39 -22.52 5.58
C ARG A 2 -17.03 -21.25 4.79
N THR A 3 -17.89 -20.79 3.86
CA THR A 3 -17.66 -19.57 3.07
C THR A 3 -17.55 -18.34 3.95
N PHE A 4 -18.42 -18.19 4.95
CA PHE A 4 -18.39 -17.05 5.89
C PHE A 4 -17.09 -17.03 6.70
N ILE A 5 -16.66 -18.16 7.25
CA ILE A 5 -15.39 -18.28 8.00
C ILE A 5 -14.22 -17.85 7.11
N LEU A 6 -14.16 -18.32 5.87
CA LEU A 6 -13.12 -17.94 4.92
C LEU A 6 -13.18 -16.45 4.58
N SER A 7 -14.38 -15.86 4.44
CA SER A 7 -14.53 -14.41 4.20
C SER A 7 -13.99 -13.58 5.37
N VAL A 8 -14.25 -14.01 6.60
CA VAL A 8 -13.69 -13.37 7.81
C VAL A 8 -12.17 -13.52 7.85
N GLN A 9 -11.64 -14.68 7.48
CA GLN A 9 -10.18 -14.90 7.42
C GLN A 9 -9.50 -13.94 6.43
N HIS A 10 -10.06 -13.78 5.23
CA HIS A 10 -9.54 -12.83 4.24
C HIS A 10 -9.63 -11.38 4.73
N LEU A 11 -10.72 -11.00 5.39
CA LEU A 11 -10.87 -9.67 6.00
C LEU A 11 -9.80 -9.42 7.06
N LEU A 12 -9.61 -10.34 8.01
CA LEU A 12 -8.65 -10.16 9.11
C LEU A 12 -7.20 -10.10 8.60
N ALA A 13 -6.87 -10.83 7.54
CA ALA A 13 -5.53 -10.81 6.96
C ALA A 13 -5.21 -9.47 6.27
N MET A 14 -6.20 -8.83 5.62
CA MET A 14 -5.97 -7.53 5.01
C MET A 14 -6.12 -6.36 6.02
N TYR A 15 -6.92 -6.54 7.07
CA TYR A 15 -7.27 -5.47 8.01
C TYR A 15 -6.04 -4.79 8.61
N ALA A 16 -5.03 -5.56 9.02
CA ALA A 16 -3.79 -5.02 9.57
C ALA A 16 -3.07 -4.06 8.60
N GLY A 17 -3.03 -4.40 7.30
CA GLY A 17 -2.45 -3.53 6.27
C GLY A 17 -3.30 -2.29 6.00
N ALA A 18 -4.62 -2.47 5.91
CA ALA A 18 -5.56 -1.41 5.59
C ALA A 18 -5.60 -0.29 6.64
N ILE A 19 -5.46 -0.61 7.93
CA ILE A 19 -5.50 0.42 8.98
C ILE A 19 -4.21 1.26 9.08
N LEU A 20 -3.06 0.73 8.63
CA LEU A 20 -1.77 1.42 8.81
C LEU A 20 -1.64 2.65 7.92
N VAL A 21 -2.01 2.58 6.65
CA VAL A 21 -1.90 3.70 5.71
C VAL A 21 -2.70 4.92 6.18
N PRO A 22 -4.00 4.80 6.55
CA PRO A 22 -4.77 5.91 7.11
C PRO A 22 -4.14 6.52 8.36
N ILE A 23 -3.65 5.71 9.28
CA ILE A 23 -3.02 6.19 10.52
C ILE A 23 -1.73 6.94 10.21
N ILE A 24 -0.86 6.39 9.35
CA ILE A 24 0.41 7.03 8.98
C ILE A 24 0.17 8.38 8.31
N VAL A 25 -0.69 8.41 7.29
CA VAL A 25 -0.97 9.63 6.54
C VAL A 25 -1.68 10.65 7.43
N GLY A 26 -2.71 10.24 8.17
CA GLY A 26 -3.46 11.12 9.05
C GLY A 26 -2.59 11.73 10.15
N THR A 27 -1.75 10.93 10.81
CA THR A 27 -0.81 11.41 11.83
C THR A 27 0.22 12.37 11.25
N SER A 28 0.81 12.04 10.09
CA SER A 28 1.80 12.89 9.42
C SER A 28 1.22 14.21 8.92
N LEU A 29 -0.07 14.24 8.55
CA LEU A 29 -0.81 15.45 8.18
C LEU A 29 -1.42 16.17 9.38
N LYS A 30 -1.14 15.71 10.62
CA LYS A 30 -1.62 16.29 11.88
C LYS A 30 -3.15 16.34 12.00
N PHE A 31 -3.83 15.35 11.45
CA PHE A 31 -5.27 15.21 11.61
C PHE A 31 -5.62 14.89 13.06
N SER A 32 -6.78 15.33 13.50
CA SER A 32 -7.31 14.97 14.80
C SER A 32 -7.59 13.47 14.88
N ALA A 33 -7.67 12.95 16.08
CA ALA A 33 -7.94 11.54 16.31
C ALA A 33 -9.30 11.08 15.73
N GLU A 34 -10.30 11.96 15.70
CA GLU A 34 -11.58 11.69 15.05
C GLU A 34 -11.45 11.60 13.53
N GLU A 35 -10.66 12.49 12.93
CA GLU A 35 -10.39 12.48 11.48
C GLU A 35 -9.60 11.23 11.07
N ILE A 36 -8.61 10.81 11.87
CA ILE A 36 -7.86 9.56 11.62
C ILE A 36 -8.79 8.35 11.73
N ALA A 37 -9.64 8.29 12.74
CA ALA A 37 -10.63 7.23 12.88
C ALA A 37 -11.60 7.18 11.68
N PHE A 38 -12.00 8.34 11.16
CA PHE A 38 -12.77 8.43 9.93
C PHE A 38 -11.98 7.92 8.72
N LEU A 39 -10.71 8.34 8.54
CA LEU A 39 -9.85 7.86 7.45
C LEU A 39 -9.74 6.33 7.46
N VAL A 40 -9.53 5.72 8.63
CA VAL A 40 -9.49 4.26 8.77
C VAL A 40 -10.83 3.63 8.35
N THR A 41 -11.94 4.19 8.80
CA THR A 41 -13.26 3.64 8.54
C THR A 41 -13.63 3.75 7.07
N VAL A 42 -13.39 4.91 6.45
CA VAL A 42 -13.66 5.12 5.02
C VAL A 42 -12.74 4.28 4.14
N ASP A 43 -11.48 4.07 4.54
CA ASP A 43 -10.57 3.20 3.79
C ASP A 43 -11.05 1.75 3.79
N ILE A 44 -11.48 1.22 4.94
CA ILE A 44 -12.05 -0.14 5.04
C ILE A 44 -13.30 -0.25 4.14
N PHE A 45 -14.18 0.75 4.14
CA PHE A 45 -15.35 0.79 3.25
C PHE A 45 -14.92 0.75 1.78
N MET A 46 -13.99 1.60 1.41
CA MET A 46 -13.52 1.73 0.05
C MET A 46 -12.69 0.52 -0.42
N CYS A 47 -11.96 -0.15 0.47
CA CYS A 47 -11.38 -1.47 0.20
C CYS A 47 -12.44 -2.49 -0.23
N GLY A 48 -13.61 -2.47 0.43
CA GLY A 48 -14.76 -3.28 0.02
C GLY A 48 -15.26 -2.92 -1.37
N VAL A 49 -15.47 -1.63 -1.66
CA VAL A 49 -15.91 -1.14 -2.98
C VAL A 49 -14.87 -1.47 -4.07
N ALA A 50 -13.60 -1.18 -3.84
CA ALA A 50 -12.51 -1.46 -4.76
C ALA A 50 -12.39 -2.97 -5.07
N THR A 51 -12.45 -3.80 -4.03
CA THR A 51 -12.45 -5.27 -4.17
C THR A 51 -13.67 -5.75 -4.97
N PHE A 52 -14.85 -5.18 -4.75
CA PHE A 52 -16.04 -5.49 -5.53
C PHE A 52 -15.83 -5.21 -7.02
N LEU A 53 -15.34 -4.00 -7.36
CA LEU A 53 -15.05 -3.62 -8.74
C LEU A 53 -14.08 -4.60 -9.40
N GLN A 54 -13.09 -5.10 -8.69
CA GLN A 54 -12.07 -5.98 -9.20
C GLN A 54 -12.55 -7.43 -9.40
N VAL A 55 -13.38 -7.93 -8.49
CA VAL A 55 -13.92 -9.30 -8.56
C VAL A 55 -15.10 -9.42 -9.51
N TRP A 56 -15.82 -8.33 -9.75
CA TRP A 56 -16.94 -8.32 -10.65
C TRP A 56 -16.47 -8.35 -12.10
N LYS A 57 -16.90 -9.38 -12.86
CA LYS A 57 -16.51 -9.57 -14.27
C LYS A 57 -16.90 -8.42 -15.22
N GLY A 58 -17.83 -7.56 -14.79
CA GLY A 58 -18.23 -6.38 -15.57
C GLY A 58 -17.12 -5.34 -15.68
N THR A 59 -16.43 -5.06 -14.54
CA THR A 59 -15.41 -4.02 -14.43
C THR A 59 -14.01 -4.56 -14.21
N GLY A 60 -13.84 -5.70 -13.52
CA GLY A 60 -12.55 -6.25 -13.11
C GLY A 60 -12.18 -7.57 -13.79
N THR A 61 -11.09 -8.19 -13.31
CA THR A 61 -10.56 -9.46 -13.82
C THR A 61 -11.50 -10.64 -13.59
N GLY A 62 -12.39 -10.55 -12.58
CA GLY A 62 -13.19 -11.68 -12.12
C GLY A 62 -12.38 -12.80 -11.46
N LEU A 63 -11.17 -12.51 -10.99
CA LEU A 63 -10.38 -13.36 -10.10
C LEU A 63 -10.70 -13.03 -8.62
N PRO A 64 -10.40 -13.91 -7.66
CA PRO A 64 -10.58 -13.66 -6.23
C PRO A 64 -9.49 -12.72 -5.69
N ILE A 65 -9.40 -11.51 -6.26
CA ILE A 65 -8.45 -10.47 -5.90
C ILE A 65 -9.04 -9.60 -4.81
N VAL A 66 -8.23 -9.25 -3.82
CA VAL A 66 -8.57 -8.24 -2.82
C VAL A 66 -7.75 -6.99 -3.09
N LEU A 67 -8.41 -5.84 -3.18
CA LEU A 67 -7.78 -4.54 -3.25
C LEU A 67 -7.74 -3.89 -1.86
N GLY A 68 -6.59 -3.33 -1.53
CA GLY A 68 -6.40 -2.51 -0.33
C GLY A 68 -5.57 -1.28 -0.64
N CYS A 69 -5.50 -0.34 0.31
CA CYS A 69 -4.73 0.89 0.16
C CYS A 69 -3.25 0.58 -0.09
N THR A 70 -2.64 1.28 -1.04
CA THR A 70 -1.26 1.05 -1.41
C THR A 70 -0.27 1.79 -0.53
N PHE A 71 0.77 1.09 -0.05
CA PHE A 71 1.88 1.72 0.67
C PHE A 71 2.75 2.62 -0.22
N THR A 72 2.75 2.39 -1.52
CA THR A 72 3.50 3.18 -2.52
C THR A 72 3.10 4.65 -2.51
N ALA A 73 1.83 4.96 -2.19
CA ALA A 73 1.31 6.31 -2.16
C ALA A 73 1.56 7.05 -0.82
N VAL A 74 1.99 6.38 0.24
CA VAL A 74 2.10 6.98 1.59
C VAL A 74 3.02 8.20 1.59
N ALA A 75 4.27 8.05 1.14
CA ALA A 75 5.23 9.15 1.13
C ALA A 75 4.78 10.31 0.21
N PRO A 76 4.31 10.07 -1.04
CA PRO A 76 3.72 11.11 -1.86
C PRO A 76 2.52 11.82 -1.24
N MET A 77 1.61 11.10 -0.59
CA MET A 77 0.45 11.70 0.06
C MET A 77 0.85 12.62 1.21
N ILE A 78 1.81 12.20 2.03
CA ILE A 78 2.34 13.03 3.11
C ILE A 78 2.99 14.28 2.55
N LEU A 79 3.89 14.15 1.59
CA LEU A 79 4.62 15.27 0.99
C LEU A 79 3.66 16.29 0.36
N ILE A 80 2.74 15.83 -0.49
CA ILE A 80 1.79 16.70 -1.19
C ILE A 80 0.80 17.32 -0.20
N GLY A 81 0.29 16.54 0.76
CA GLY A 81 -0.62 17.05 1.78
C GLY A 81 0.01 18.13 2.66
N GLN A 82 1.30 18.01 3.00
CA GLN A 82 2.05 19.00 3.79
C GLN A 82 2.43 20.25 2.98
N THR A 83 2.79 20.10 1.71
CA THR A 83 3.33 21.20 0.90
C THR A 83 2.28 21.94 0.09
N LYS A 84 1.25 21.25 -0.40
CA LYS A 84 0.20 21.79 -1.27
C LYS A 84 -1.20 21.78 -0.67
N GLY A 85 -1.38 20.99 0.39
CA GLY A 85 -2.66 20.88 1.10
C GLY A 85 -3.54 19.72 0.64
N ILE A 86 -4.62 19.50 1.39
CA ILE A 86 -5.52 18.35 1.26
C ILE A 86 -6.37 18.43 -0.02
N SER A 87 -6.73 19.63 -0.46
CA SER A 87 -7.50 19.85 -1.69
C SER A 87 -6.73 19.42 -2.94
N ASP A 88 -5.46 19.80 -3.05
CA ASP A 88 -4.57 19.42 -4.15
C ASP A 88 -4.23 17.91 -4.08
N LEU A 89 -4.07 17.36 -2.88
CA LEU A 89 -3.84 15.94 -2.69
C LEU A 89 -4.97 15.11 -3.33
N TYR A 90 -6.22 15.35 -2.91
CA TYR A 90 -7.34 14.54 -3.39
C TYR A 90 -7.76 14.87 -4.82
N GLY A 91 -7.65 16.14 -5.25
CA GLY A 91 -7.87 16.51 -6.65
C GLY A 91 -6.86 15.86 -7.60
N SER A 92 -5.59 15.83 -7.20
CA SER A 92 -4.52 15.18 -7.99
C SER A 92 -4.67 13.65 -8.00
N LEU A 93 -5.10 13.03 -6.89
CA LEU A 93 -5.46 11.60 -6.86
C LEU A 93 -6.62 11.31 -7.82
N PHE A 94 -7.67 12.13 -7.82
CA PHE A 94 -8.82 11.99 -8.71
C PHE A 94 -8.39 12.01 -10.19
N LEU A 95 -7.58 13.02 -10.59
CA LEU A 95 -7.05 13.09 -11.95
C LEU A 95 -6.15 11.92 -12.30
N SER A 96 -5.29 11.49 -11.36
CA SER A 96 -4.44 10.32 -11.59
C SER A 96 -5.26 9.06 -11.86
N GLY A 97 -6.36 8.86 -11.13
CA GLY A 97 -7.30 7.77 -11.37
C GLY A 97 -7.94 7.81 -12.75
N ILE A 98 -8.32 9.00 -13.24
CA ILE A 98 -8.80 9.19 -14.61
C ILE A 98 -7.72 8.80 -15.62
N LEU A 99 -6.48 9.25 -15.43
CA LEU A 99 -5.35 8.90 -16.29
C LEU A 99 -5.12 7.39 -16.32
N VAL A 100 -5.24 6.70 -15.18
CA VAL A 100 -5.15 5.23 -15.09
C VAL A 100 -6.25 4.57 -15.93
N VAL A 101 -7.50 5.01 -15.82
CA VAL A 101 -8.62 4.47 -16.64
C VAL A 101 -8.35 4.67 -18.12
N LEU A 102 -7.84 5.84 -18.51
CA LEU A 102 -7.53 6.16 -19.91
C LEU A 102 -6.38 5.31 -20.46
N ILE A 103 -5.35 5.04 -19.64
CA ILE A 103 -4.18 4.26 -20.07
C ILE A 103 -4.39 2.75 -19.95
N ALA A 104 -5.36 2.28 -19.19
CA ALA A 104 -5.63 0.87 -18.93
C ALA A 104 -5.70 0.00 -20.21
N PRO A 105 -6.31 0.44 -21.33
CA PRO A 105 -6.30 -0.33 -22.58
C PRO A 105 -4.92 -0.56 -23.16
N PHE A 106 -4.00 0.37 -22.92
CA PHE A 106 -2.65 0.37 -23.46
C PHE A 106 -1.62 -0.15 -22.47
N PHE A 107 -1.98 -0.26 -21.19
CA PHE A 107 -1.03 -0.59 -20.12
C PHE A 107 -0.39 -1.98 -20.31
N SER A 108 -1.08 -2.93 -20.94
CA SER A 108 -0.49 -4.23 -21.28
C SER A 108 0.75 -4.15 -22.19
N TYR A 109 0.89 -3.04 -22.96
CA TYR A 109 2.11 -2.75 -23.72
C TYR A 109 3.17 -2.08 -22.86
N LEU A 110 2.75 -1.25 -21.91
CA LEU A 110 3.64 -0.52 -20.99
C LEU A 110 4.28 -1.44 -19.96
N VAL A 111 3.66 -2.55 -19.58
CA VAL A 111 4.23 -3.55 -18.68
C VAL A 111 5.63 -3.98 -19.14
N LYS A 112 5.89 -3.98 -20.45
CA LYS A 112 7.22 -4.27 -21.02
C LYS A 112 8.31 -3.26 -20.63
N LEU A 113 7.95 -2.05 -20.18
CA LEU A 113 8.91 -1.05 -19.67
C LEU A 113 9.36 -1.35 -18.24
N PHE A 114 8.70 -2.32 -17.60
CA PHE A 114 8.91 -2.68 -16.21
C PHE A 114 9.39 -4.14 -16.05
N PRO A 115 10.55 -4.48 -16.61
CA PRO A 115 11.14 -5.79 -16.40
C PRO A 115 11.49 -5.97 -14.91
N PRO A 116 11.83 -7.21 -14.46
CA PRO A 116 12.16 -7.49 -13.07
C PRO A 116 13.20 -6.55 -12.45
N VAL A 117 14.20 -6.12 -13.24
CA VAL A 117 15.23 -5.16 -12.79
C VAL A 117 14.63 -3.82 -12.41
N VAL A 118 13.65 -3.31 -13.16
CA VAL A 118 12.95 -2.05 -12.87
C VAL A 118 11.97 -2.24 -11.73
N THR A 119 11.07 -3.22 -11.84
CA THR A 119 10.03 -3.48 -10.83
C THR A 119 10.64 -3.77 -9.45
N GLY A 120 11.65 -4.66 -9.41
CA GLY A 120 12.32 -5.01 -8.16
C GLY A 120 13.06 -3.81 -7.53
N SER A 121 13.72 -2.97 -8.34
CA SER A 121 14.34 -1.73 -7.84
C SER A 121 13.30 -0.81 -7.21
N VAL A 122 12.17 -0.56 -7.88
CA VAL A 122 11.12 0.33 -7.40
C VAL A 122 10.50 -0.19 -6.10
N VAL A 123 10.15 -1.48 -6.03
CA VAL A 123 9.56 -2.07 -4.81
C VAL A 123 10.57 -2.04 -3.65
N THR A 124 11.86 -2.24 -3.93
CA THR A 124 12.93 -2.12 -2.92
C THR A 124 13.02 -0.69 -2.39
N ILE A 125 12.99 0.32 -3.28
CA ILE A 125 12.98 1.74 -2.91
C ILE A 125 11.78 2.09 -2.01
N ILE A 126 10.58 1.57 -2.32
CA ILE A 126 9.39 1.79 -1.50
C ILE A 126 9.62 1.32 -0.08
N GLY A 127 10.10 0.08 0.09
CA GLY A 127 10.37 -0.47 1.42
C GLY A 127 11.42 0.33 2.19
N ILE A 128 12.50 0.77 1.52
CA ILE A 128 13.56 1.60 2.13
C ILE A 128 12.99 2.95 2.57
N ASN A 129 12.20 3.62 1.72
CA ASN A 129 11.69 4.98 1.97
C ASN A 129 10.64 5.03 3.08
N LEU A 130 9.97 3.91 3.36
CA LEU A 130 9.00 3.82 4.46
C LEU A 130 9.64 3.43 5.79
N MET A 131 10.87 2.92 5.79
CA MET A 131 11.55 2.48 7.02
C MET A 131 11.78 3.60 8.04
N PRO A 132 12.18 4.84 7.65
CA PRO A 132 12.28 5.94 8.60
C PRO A 132 10.98 6.24 9.34
N VAL A 133 9.82 6.14 8.67
CA VAL A 133 8.50 6.32 9.32
C VAL A 133 8.26 5.24 10.37
N ALA A 134 8.61 3.99 10.07
CA ALA A 134 8.52 2.90 11.03
C ALA A 134 9.42 3.11 12.26
N MET A 135 10.65 3.60 12.05
CA MET A 135 11.58 3.91 13.14
C MET A 135 11.12 5.10 13.98
N ASN A 136 10.57 6.15 13.36
CA ASN A 136 10.00 7.28 14.10
C ASN A 136 8.82 6.84 14.97
N TYR A 137 7.95 5.95 14.47
CA TYR A 137 6.85 5.41 15.26
C TYR A 137 7.32 4.49 16.38
N LEU A 138 8.34 3.65 16.12
CA LEU A 138 8.97 2.83 17.15
C LEU A 138 9.48 3.68 18.30
N ALA A 139 10.05 4.86 18.00
CA ALA A 139 10.57 5.81 18.98
C ALA A 139 9.49 6.62 19.71
N GLY A 140 8.20 6.48 19.37
CA GLY A 140 7.08 7.20 20.00
C GLY A 140 6.41 8.25 19.13
N GLY A 141 6.91 8.52 17.91
CA GLY A 141 6.42 9.53 16.99
C GLY A 141 7.22 10.82 17.02
N GLU A 142 7.48 11.37 15.84
CA GLU A 142 8.27 12.59 15.68
C GLU A 142 7.64 13.77 16.43
N GLY A 143 8.47 14.46 17.24
CA GLY A 143 8.03 15.61 18.05
C GLY A 143 7.31 15.25 19.36
N ALA A 144 7.15 13.97 19.69
CA ALA A 144 6.62 13.56 21.00
C ALA A 144 7.62 13.88 22.11
N LYS A 145 7.10 14.24 23.30
CA LYS A 145 7.94 14.58 24.47
C LYS A 145 8.80 13.40 24.96
N ASP A 146 8.30 12.19 24.75
CA ASP A 146 8.91 10.92 25.10
C ASP A 146 9.56 10.23 23.89
N TYR A 147 9.86 10.98 22.82
CA TYR A 147 10.54 10.46 21.64
C TYR A 147 11.90 9.85 22.02
N GLY A 148 12.10 8.59 21.63
CA GLY A 148 13.31 7.84 21.94
C GLY A 148 13.36 7.27 23.36
N ASP A 149 12.30 7.39 24.17
CA ASP A 149 12.24 6.73 25.47
C ASP A 149 12.39 5.20 25.31
N GLY A 150 13.18 4.61 26.20
CA GLY A 150 13.40 3.17 26.23
C GLY A 150 12.12 2.34 26.34
N LYS A 151 11.06 2.88 26.97
CA LYS A 151 9.74 2.23 27.06
C LYS A 151 9.08 2.11 25.70
N ASN A 152 9.13 3.16 24.87
CA ASN A 152 8.57 3.16 23.53
C ASN A 152 9.31 2.14 22.64
N ILE A 153 10.64 2.19 22.65
CA ILE A 153 11.47 1.26 21.89
C ILE A 153 11.21 -0.19 22.33
N LEU A 154 11.17 -0.45 23.63
CA LEU A 154 10.90 -1.79 24.15
C LEU A 154 9.53 -2.31 23.73
N LEU A 155 8.48 -1.49 23.81
CA LEU A 155 7.11 -1.86 23.41
C LEU A 155 7.04 -2.20 21.93
N GLY A 156 7.66 -1.41 21.06
CA GLY A 156 7.71 -1.69 19.63
C GLY A 156 8.52 -2.95 19.32
N LEU A 157 9.66 -3.16 19.98
CA LEU A 157 10.45 -4.39 19.83
C LEU A 157 9.70 -5.63 20.33
N ILE A 158 8.99 -5.54 21.46
CA ILE A 158 8.11 -6.64 21.92
C ILE A 158 7.08 -6.98 20.87
N THR A 159 6.43 -5.97 20.28
CA THR A 159 5.45 -6.18 19.21
C THR A 159 6.08 -6.88 18.00
N LEU A 160 7.25 -6.44 17.55
CA LEU A 160 8.00 -7.07 16.47
C LEU A 160 8.34 -8.53 16.81
N VAL A 161 8.84 -8.80 18.03
CA VAL A 161 9.16 -10.16 18.48
C VAL A 161 7.92 -11.06 18.49
N ILE A 162 6.77 -10.56 18.97
CA ILE A 162 5.50 -11.31 18.92
C ILE A 162 5.18 -11.71 17.49
N ILE A 163 5.26 -10.77 16.52
CA ILE A 163 5.02 -11.04 15.10
C ILE A 163 5.97 -12.13 14.60
N LEU A 164 7.27 -12.03 14.90
CA LEU A 164 8.28 -12.99 14.46
C LEU A 164 8.04 -14.39 15.07
N VAL A 165 7.68 -14.46 16.34
CA VAL A 165 7.36 -15.72 17.04
C VAL A 165 6.15 -16.40 16.36
N ILE A 166 5.08 -15.63 16.08
CA ILE A 166 3.90 -16.16 15.40
C ILE A 166 4.28 -16.63 14.00
N GLN A 167 5.04 -15.84 13.24
CA GLN A 167 5.50 -16.20 11.89
C GLN A 167 6.35 -17.48 11.90
N ARG A 168 7.15 -17.73 12.96
CA ARG A 168 8.03 -18.89 13.08
C ARG A 168 7.30 -20.15 13.49
N PHE A 169 6.41 -20.05 14.49
CA PHE A 169 5.83 -21.21 15.17
C PHE A 169 4.41 -21.55 14.72
N THR A 170 3.77 -20.73 13.88
CA THR A 170 2.43 -21.01 13.35
C THR A 170 2.45 -21.27 11.85
N THR A 171 1.37 -21.88 11.36
CA THR A 171 1.15 -22.17 9.95
C THR A 171 -0.27 -21.76 9.53
N GLY A 172 -0.53 -21.73 8.24
CA GLY A 172 -1.86 -21.48 7.71
C GLY A 172 -2.39 -20.08 8.07
N PHE A 173 -3.62 -20.02 8.54
CA PHE A 173 -4.32 -18.77 8.82
C PHE A 173 -3.66 -17.92 9.91
N LEU A 174 -3.24 -18.52 11.03
CA LEU A 174 -2.58 -17.78 12.13
C LEU A 174 -1.33 -17.05 11.65
N LYS A 175 -0.54 -17.68 10.78
CA LYS A 175 0.61 -17.04 10.14
C LYS A 175 0.21 -15.84 9.30
N SER A 176 -0.90 -15.92 8.58
CA SER A 176 -1.38 -14.82 7.71
C SER A 176 -1.87 -13.60 8.48
N ILE A 177 -2.33 -13.77 9.73
CA ILE A 177 -2.78 -12.68 10.61
C ILE A 177 -1.76 -12.33 11.71
N ALA A 178 -0.50 -12.76 11.59
CA ALA A 178 0.54 -12.55 12.61
C ALA A 178 0.70 -11.07 12.97
N ILE A 179 0.65 -10.16 11.98
CA ILE A 179 0.76 -8.72 12.19
C ILE A 179 -0.43 -8.20 13.01
N LEU A 180 -1.65 -8.64 12.69
CA LEU A 180 -2.85 -8.26 13.43
C LEU A 180 -2.77 -8.74 14.89
N ILE A 181 -2.34 -9.98 15.11
CA ILE A 181 -2.16 -10.51 16.47
C ILE A 181 -1.09 -9.71 17.22
N GLY A 182 0.02 -9.38 16.55
CA GLY A 182 1.08 -8.54 17.11
C GLY A 182 0.56 -7.17 17.53
N LEU A 183 -0.24 -6.50 16.68
CA LEU A 183 -0.87 -5.21 17.00
C LEU A 183 -1.80 -5.32 18.20
N VAL A 184 -2.66 -6.35 18.26
CA VAL A 184 -3.59 -6.56 19.36
C VAL A 184 -2.85 -6.83 20.67
N LEU A 185 -1.91 -7.79 20.67
CA LEU A 185 -1.14 -8.14 21.88
C LEU A 185 -0.24 -6.99 22.33
N GLY A 186 0.42 -6.30 21.38
CA GLY A 186 1.21 -5.12 21.68
C GLY A 186 0.37 -4.00 22.32
N THR A 187 -0.85 -3.77 21.81
CA THR A 187 -1.78 -2.79 22.38
C THR A 187 -2.28 -3.20 23.77
N VAL A 188 -2.55 -4.49 23.99
CA VAL A 188 -2.90 -5.00 25.33
C VAL A 188 -1.77 -4.79 26.32
N ILE A 189 -0.54 -5.06 25.92
CA ILE A 189 0.65 -4.80 26.75
C ILE A 189 0.79 -3.30 27.03
N ALA A 190 0.61 -2.44 26.02
CA ALA A 190 0.64 -0.99 26.16
C ALA A 190 -0.46 -0.47 27.12
N ALA A 191 -1.65 -1.05 27.06
CA ALA A 191 -2.74 -0.73 27.98
C ALA A 191 -2.36 -1.07 29.43
N TRP A 192 -1.63 -2.15 29.65
CA TRP A 192 -1.15 -2.54 30.98
C TRP A 192 -0.15 -1.51 31.55
N PHE A 193 0.61 -0.84 30.67
CA PHE A 193 1.49 0.28 31.05
C PHE A 193 0.76 1.64 31.13
N GLY A 194 -0.56 1.69 30.90
CA GLY A 194 -1.35 2.92 30.95
C GLY A 194 -1.15 3.88 29.78
N ILE A 195 -0.61 3.40 28.66
CA ILE A 195 -0.28 4.22 27.47
C ILE A 195 -1.48 4.39 26.55
N VAL A 196 -2.52 3.53 26.66
CA VAL A 196 -3.66 3.50 25.72
C VAL A 196 -4.79 4.42 26.22
N ASP A 197 -5.26 5.32 25.33
CA ASP A 197 -6.45 6.15 25.60
C ASP A 197 -7.70 5.50 24.97
N VAL A 198 -8.56 4.97 25.83
CA VAL A 198 -9.83 4.31 25.42
C VAL A 198 -11.01 5.28 25.29
N LYS A 199 -10.87 6.55 25.66
CA LYS A 199 -11.96 7.53 25.70
C LYS A 199 -12.61 7.71 24.32
N GLN A 200 -11.81 7.76 23.28
CA GLN A 200 -12.27 7.94 21.89
C GLN A 200 -13.18 6.80 21.42
N VAL A 201 -12.90 5.56 21.83
CA VAL A 201 -13.74 4.41 21.52
C VAL A 201 -15.12 4.53 22.18
N GLY A 202 -15.17 5.10 23.40
CA GLY A 202 -16.40 5.34 24.13
C GLY A 202 -17.33 6.33 23.41
N THR A 203 -16.77 7.42 22.90
CA THR A 203 -17.51 8.52 22.26
C THR A 203 -17.88 8.27 20.79
N ALA A 204 -17.17 7.37 20.10
CA ALA A 204 -17.42 7.07 18.69
C ALA A 204 -18.81 6.47 18.47
N HIS A 205 -19.46 6.89 17.37
CA HIS A 205 -20.75 6.35 16.96
C HIS A 205 -20.67 4.87 16.54
N TRP A 206 -21.77 4.14 16.72
CA TRP A 206 -21.89 2.76 16.26
C TRP A 206 -22.09 2.64 14.76
N PHE A 207 -22.73 3.63 14.14
CA PHE A 207 -23.04 3.63 12.72
C PHE A 207 -22.87 5.02 12.12
N SER A 208 -22.16 5.09 10.99
CA SER A 208 -22.06 6.29 10.17
C SER A 208 -21.77 5.86 8.73
N LEU A 209 -22.45 6.46 7.79
CA LEU A 209 -22.12 6.27 6.37
C LEU A 209 -20.90 7.14 6.00
N PRO A 210 -20.00 6.63 5.14
CA PRO A 210 -18.95 7.45 4.59
C PRO A 210 -19.52 8.65 3.83
N HIS A 211 -18.98 9.84 4.11
CA HIS A 211 -19.39 11.07 3.43
C HIS A 211 -18.33 11.46 2.38
N PRO A 212 -18.73 11.70 1.11
CA PRO A 212 -17.82 12.22 0.11
C PRO A 212 -17.41 13.65 0.46
N PHE A 213 -16.22 14.06 0.02
CA PHE A 213 -15.67 15.43 0.16
C PHE A 213 -15.62 15.98 1.60
N ARG A 214 -15.39 15.10 2.60
CA ARG A 214 -15.42 15.50 4.02
C ARG A 214 -14.33 16.51 4.37
N PHE A 215 -13.11 16.37 3.80
CA PHE A 215 -11.96 17.19 4.20
C PHE A 215 -11.73 18.37 3.28
N ALA A 216 -12.05 18.28 2.01
CA ALA A 216 -11.78 19.33 1.05
C ALA A 216 -12.55 19.18 -0.26
N HIS A 217 -12.82 20.29 -0.93
CA HIS A 217 -13.15 20.32 -2.35
C HIS A 217 -11.87 20.14 -3.17
N PHE A 218 -11.99 19.59 -4.38
CA PHE A 218 -10.83 19.34 -5.23
C PHE A 218 -10.22 20.66 -5.71
N SER A 219 -8.92 20.79 -5.57
CA SER A 219 -8.06 21.64 -6.39
C SER A 219 -7.03 20.74 -7.09
N PHE A 220 -6.41 21.23 -8.14
CA PHE A 220 -5.64 20.39 -9.05
C PHE A 220 -4.24 20.98 -9.23
N ASP A 221 -3.22 20.19 -8.87
CA ASP A 221 -1.82 20.49 -9.15
C ASP A 221 -1.27 19.49 -10.17
N PHE A 222 -0.65 20.01 -11.23
CA PHE A 222 -0.13 19.17 -12.31
C PHE A 222 1.02 18.28 -11.84
N GLY A 223 1.94 18.81 -11.03
CA GLY A 223 3.07 18.05 -10.51
C GLY A 223 2.62 16.92 -9.58
N ALA A 224 1.71 17.21 -8.65
CA ALA A 224 1.13 16.22 -7.77
C ALA A 224 0.36 15.15 -8.56
N THR A 225 -0.37 15.53 -9.61
CA THR A 225 -1.06 14.58 -10.50
C THR A 225 -0.09 13.64 -11.18
N LEU A 226 1.04 14.13 -11.68
CA LEU A 226 2.08 13.28 -12.29
C LEU A 226 2.71 12.33 -11.27
N VAL A 227 2.98 12.79 -10.05
CA VAL A 227 3.48 11.94 -8.96
C VAL A 227 2.52 10.80 -8.69
N PHE A 228 1.24 11.08 -8.46
CA PHE A 228 0.25 10.03 -8.20
C PHE A 228 0.02 9.12 -9.39
N PHE A 229 0.11 9.64 -10.61
CA PHE A 229 0.01 8.82 -11.80
C PHE A 229 1.18 7.83 -11.91
N ILE A 230 2.42 8.28 -11.67
CA ILE A 230 3.61 7.40 -11.65
C ILE A 230 3.46 6.33 -10.54
N VAL A 231 3.04 6.73 -9.35
CA VAL A 231 2.76 5.82 -8.23
C VAL A 231 1.69 4.80 -8.62
N ALA A 232 0.62 5.24 -9.28
CA ALA A 232 -0.43 4.34 -9.75
C ALA A 232 0.10 3.35 -10.79
N LEU A 233 0.95 3.76 -11.74
CA LEU A 233 1.57 2.83 -12.69
C LEU A 233 2.39 1.75 -12.00
N VAL A 234 3.16 2.11 -10.95
CA VAL A 234 3.89 1.15 -10.13
C VAL A 234 2.94 0.17 -9.45
N SER A 235 1.85 0.67 -8.87
CA SER A 235 0.82 -0.17 -8.24
C SER A 235 0.16 -1.14 -9.23
N LEU A 236 -0.10 -0.70 -10.47
CA LEU A 236 -0.64 -1.58 -11.53
C LEU A 236 0.32 -2.72 -11.89
N ILE A 237 1.64 -2.47 -11.82
CA ILE A 237 2.64 -3.51 -12.09
C ILE A 237 2.65 -4.53 -10.95
N GLU A 238 2.64 -4.06 -9.70
CA GLU A 238 2.51 -4.91 -8.52
C GLU A 238 1.25 -5.79 -8.63
N SER A 239 0.12 -5.19 -8.97
CA SER A 239 -1.15 -5.89 -9.21
C SER A 239 -1.06 -6.92 -10.35
N THR A 240 -0.29 -6.64 -11.40
CA THR A 240 -0.08 -7.57 -12.50
C THR A 240 0.54 -8.88 -12.00
N GLY A 241 1.52 -8.80 -11.10
CA GLY A 241 2.10 -9.98 -10.44
C GLY A 241 1.06 -10.80 -9.66
N VAL A 242 0.18 -10.12 -8.92
CA VAL A 242 -0.94 -10.76 -8.20
C VAL A 242 -1.94 -11.41 -9.16
N TYR A 243 -2.24 -10.78 -10.30
CA TYR A 243 -3.14 -11.34 -11.31
C TYR A 243 -2.58 -12.64 -11.88
N HIS A 244 -1.30 -12.68 -12.23
CA HIS A 244 -0.64 -13.89 -12.71
C HIS A 244 -0.66 -15.00 -11.65
N ALA A 245 -0.27 -14.72 -10.42
CA ALA A 245 -0.26 -15.70 -9.34
C ALA A 245 -1.65 -16.31 -9.07
N LEU A 246 -2.70 -15.48 -9.06
CA LEU A 246 -4.07 -15.96 -8.87
C LEU A 246 -4.61 -16.67 -10.10
N SER A 247 -4.19 -16.29 -11.31
CA SER A 247 -4.48 -17.01 -12.56
C SER A 247 -4.00 -18.45 -12.47
N GLU A 248 -2.74 -18.68 -12.07
CA GLU A 248 -2.16 -20.01 -11.87
C GLU A 248 -2.91 -20.80 -10.79
N ILE A 249 -3.12 -20.22 -9.60
CA ILE A 249 -3.80 -20.88 -8.48
C ILE A 249 -5.22 -21.28 -8.83
N THR A 250 -5.95 -20.43 -9.55
CA THR A 250 -7.35 -20.66 -9.91
C THR A 250 -7.53 -21.50 -11.17
N GLY A 251 -6.47 -21.62 -11.99
CA GLY A 251 -6.51 -22.26 -13.30
C GLY A 251 -7.25 -21.43 -14.38
N LYS A 252 -7.55 -20.15 -14.09
CA LYS A 252 -8.20 -19.25 -15.07
C LYS A 252 -7.13 -18.55 -15.89
N GLN A 253 -7.06 -18.83 -17.19
CA GLN A 253 -6.20 -18.08 -18.10
C GLN A 253 -6.72 -16.67 -18.28
N LEU A 254 -5.84 -15.68 -18.13
CA LEU A 254 -6.13 -14.28 -18.33
C LEU A 254 -5.81 -13.86 -19.76
N GLU A 255 -6.77 -13.23 -20.40
CA GLU A 255 -6.59 -12.58 -21.69
C GLU A 255 -6.31 -11.08 -21.53
N ARG A 256 -5.82 -10.40 -22.57
CA ARG A 256 -5.59 -8.94 -22.55
C ARG A 256 -6.79 -8.13 -22.07
N LYS A 257 -8.00 -8.58 -22.43
CA LYS A 257 -9.26 -7.93 -21.98
C LYS A 257 -9.45 -7.99 -20.47
N ASP A 258 -9.00 -9.09 -19.82
CA ASP A 258 -9.12 -9.25 -18.37
C ASP A 258 -8.14 -8.32 -17.64
N PHE A 259 -6.89 -8.21 -18.13
CA PHE A 259 -5.92 -7.24 -17.61
C PHE A 259 -6.42 -5.81 -17.75
N ARG A 260 -6.91 -5.43 -18.96
CA ARG A 260 -7.49 -4.10 -19.18
C ARG A 260 -8.59 -3.79 -18.17
N LYS A 261 -9.51 -4.74 -17.95
CA LYS A 261 -10.59 -4.60 -16.96
C LYS A 261 -10.03 -4.43 -15.54
N GLY A 262 -9.05 -5.26 -15.17
CA GLY A 262 -8.40 -5.16 -13.86
C GLY A 262 -7.80 -3.78 -13.61
N TYR A 263 -7.05 -3.25 -14.55
CA TYR A 263 -6.48 -1.90 -14.46
C TYR A 263 -7.54 -0.80 -14.45
N THR A 264 -8.61 -0.96 -15.25
CA THR A 264 -9.75 -0.03 -15.21
C THR A 264 -10.43 -0.04 -13.85
N ALA A 265 -10.60 -1.21 -13.22
CA ALA A 265 -11.17 -1.33 -11.89
C ALA A 265 -10.32 -0.62 -10.82
N GLU A 266 -8.98 -0.73 -10.91
CA GLU A 266 -8.07 -0.01 -10.01
C GLU A 266 -8.13 1.50 -10.22
N GLY A 267 -8.16 1.97 -11.48
CA GLY A 267 -8.35 3.39 -11.78
C GLY A 267 -9.68 3.94 -11.25
N LEU A 268 -10.78 3.20 -11.40
CA LEU A 268 -12.08 3.55 -10.82
C LEU A 268 -12.03 3.55 -9.29
N ALA A 269 -11.31 2.61 -8.68
CA ALA A 269 -11.12 2.57 -7.23
C ALA A 269 -10.35 3.80 -6.73
N ILE A 270 -9.32 4.28 -7.46
CA ILE A 270 -8.59 5.52 -7.13
C ILE A 270 -9.52 6.73 -7.23
N ILE A 271 -10.33 6.84 -8.30
CA ILE A 271 -11.31 7.93 -8.49
C ILE A 271 -12.29 7.97 -7.31
N LEU A 272 -12.91 6.84 -6.99
CA LEU A 272 -13.85 6.75 -5.88
C LEU A 272 -13.17 6.98 -4.53
N GLY A 273 -11.95 6.45 -4.34
CA GLY A 273 -11.13 6.72 -3.17
C GLY A 273 -10.91 8.22 -2.96
N ALA A 274 -10.54 8.95 -4.01
CA ALA A 274 -10.36 10.41 -3.93
C ALA A 274 -11.66 11.14 -3.54
N ILE A 275 -12.80 10.76 -4.12
CA ILE A 275 -14.12 11.35 -3.83
C ILE A 275 -14.50 11.16 -2.34
N PHE A 276 -14.20 9.99 -1.77
CA PHE A 276 -14.50 9.68 -0.37
C PHE A 276 -13.36 10.08 0.58
N ASN A 277 -12.33 10.78 0.10
CA ASN A 277 -11.12 11.14 0.86
C ASN A 277 -10.42 9.92 1.49
N ALA A 278 -10.43 8.81 0.76
CA ALA A 278 -9.70 7.60 1.07
C ALA A 278 -8.36 7.56 0.30
N PHE A 279 -7.89 6.38 -0.10
CA PHE A 279 -6.54 6.16 -0.60
C PHE A 279 -6.55 5.54 -2.00
N PRO A 280 -5.42 5.55 -2.73
CA PRO A 280 -5.28 4.72 -3.92
C PRO A 280 -5.12 3.24 -3.54
N TYR A 281 -5.58 2.35 -4.43
CA TYR A 281 -5.72 0.93 -4.16
C TYR A 281 -4.84 0.08 -5.07
N THR A 282 -4.35 -1.05 -4.53
CA THR A 282 -3.57 -2.06 -5.25
C THR A 282 -3.99 -3.47 -4.83
N ALA A 283 -3.64 -4.48 -5.62
CA ALA A 283 -3.92 -5.86 -5.29
C ALA A 283 -3.00 -6.36 -4.16
N TYR A 284 -3.60 -6.88 -3.08
CA TYR A 284 -2.86 -7.37 -1.92
C TYR A 284 -2.27 -8.76 -2.16
N SER A 285 -0.95 -8.84 -2.21
CA SER A 285 -0.21 -10.09 -2.38
C SER A 285 -0.40 -11.06 -1.22
N GLN A 286 -0.60 -10.56 0.01
CA GLN A 286 -0.88 -11.38 1.19
C GLN A 286 -2.11 -12.27 1.00
N ASN A 287 -3.10 -11.79 0.24
CA ASN A 287 -4.33 -12.52 0.00
C ASN A 287 -4.16 -13.69 -0.99
N VAL A 288 -3.14 -13.62 -1.87
CA VAL A 288 -2.76 -14.73 -2.76
C VAL A 288 -2.40 -15.97 -1.95
N GLY A 289 -1.60 -15.78 -0.90
CA GLY A 289 -1.23 -16.86 0.02
C GLY A 289 -2.45 -17.51 0.69
N LEU A 290 -3.44 -16.72 1.10
CA LEU A 290 -4.68 -17.22 1.68
C LEU A 290 -5.54 -18.00 0.68
N VAL A 291 -5.67 -17.53 -0.54
CA VAL A 291 -6.38 -18.27 -1.60
C VAL A 291 -5.74 -19.62 -1.85
N SER A 292 -4.40 -19.65 -1.89
CA SER A 292 -3.64 -20.89 -2.05
C SER A 292 -3.86 -21.88 -0.89
N LEU A 293 -3.74 -21.39 0.35
CA LEU A 293 -3.86 -22.21 1.57
C LEU A 293 -5.29 -22.69 1.84
N SER A 294 -6.28 -21.83 1.65
CA SER A 294 -7.68 -22.12 1.96
C SER A 294 -8.39 -22.91 0.86
N GLY A 295 -7.80 -22.94 -0.34
CA GLY A 295 -8.44 -23.46 -1.54
C GLY A 295 -9.66 -22.65 -1.97
N ALA A 296 -9.80 -21.41 -1.49
CA ALA A 296 -10.91 -20.52 -1.76
C ALA A 296 -10.83 -19.90 -3.17
N LYS A 297 -10.74 -20.76 -4.20
CA LYS A 297 -10.61 -20.35 -5.61
C LYS A 297 -11.87 -19.65 -6.18
N LYS A 298 -12.98 -19.71 -5.47
CA LYS A 298 -14.27 -19.15 -5.94
C LYS A 298 -14.52 -17.76 -5.37
N ASN A 299 -14.97 -16.85 -6.22
CA ASN A 299 -15.27 -15.46 -5.87
C ASN A 299 -16.31 -15.29 -4.74
N LYS A 300 -17.12 -16.31 -4.43
CA LYS A 300 -18.12 -16.26 -3.34
C LYS A 300 -17.51 -15.89 -1.98
N VAL A 301 -16.28 -16.32 -1.70
CA VAL A 301 -15.57 -15.99 -0.45
C VAL A 301 -15.23 -14.50 -0.44
N ILE A 302 -14.74 -13.98 -1.56
CA ILE A 302 -14.36 -12.57 -1.67
C ILE A 302 -15.59 -11.66 -1.69
N TYR A 303 -16.70 -12.06 -2.32
CA TYR A 303 -17.96 -11.31 -2.20
C TYR A 303 -18.47 -11.27 -0.75
N GLY A 304 -18.33 -12.37 0.01
CA GLY A 304 -18.65 -12.36 1.44
C GLY A 304 -17.74 -11.42 2.23
N MET A 305 -16.45 -11.37 1.89
CA MET A 305 -15.51 -10.40 2.47
C MET A 305 -15.86 -8.96 2.10
N VAL A 306 -16.25 -8.68 0.86
CA VAL A 306 -16.70 -7.35 0.41
C VAL A 306 -17.85 -6.85 1.29
N ILE A 307 -18.86 -7.68 1.50
CA ILE A 307 -20.00 -7.32 2.38
C ILE A 307 -19.52 -6.99 3.78
N LEU A 308 -18.62 -7.81 4.34
CA LEU A 308 -18.08 -7.57 5.68
C LEU A 308 -17.25 -6.28 5.74
N LEU A 309 -16.43 -5.97 4.72
CA LEU A 309 -15.66 -4.72 4.66
C LEU A 309 -16.58 -3.49 4.60
N ILE A 310 -17.63 -3.54 3.78
CA ILE A 310 -18.62 -2.45 3.69
C ILE A 310 -19.31 -2.25 5.05
N ILE A 311 -19.72 -3.33 5.71
CA ILE A 311 -20.33 -3.25 7.04
C ILE A 311 -19.35 -2.68 8.06
N CYS A 312 -18.12 -3.19 8.11
CA CYS A 312 -17.07 -2.69 9.02
C CYS A 312 -16.74 -1.21 8.76
N GLY A 313 -16.70 -0.80 7.49
CA GLY A 313 -16.48 0.58 7.10
C GLY A 313 -17.64 1.54 7.42
N CYS A 314 -18.79 1.04 7.85
CA CYS A 314 -19.88 1.83 8.39
C CYS A 314 -19.89 1.89 9.94
N ILE A 315 -18.86 1.34 10.61
CA ILE A 315 -18.76 1.28 12.07
C ILE A 315 -17.59 2.14 12.56
N PRO A 316 -17.79 3.45 12.87
CA PRO A 316 -16.72 4.35 13.32
C PRO A 316 -15.94 3.85 14.54
N LYS A 317 -16.58 3.05 15.41
CA LYS A 317 -15.90 2.41 16.55
C LYS A 317 -14.72 1.53 16.14
N LEU A 318 -14.76 0.88 14.97
CA LEU A 318 -13.62 0.09 14.47
C LEU A 318 -12.46 0.98 14.06
N GLY A 319 -12.73 2.16 13.48
CA GLY A 319 -11.69 3.16 13.21
C GLY A 319 -11.09 3.73 14.50
N ALA A 320 -11.93 4.02 15.50
CA ALA A 320 -11.46 4.48 16.81
C ALA A 320 -10.62 3.41 17.53
N LEU A 321 -11.01 2.13 17.44
CA LEU A 321 -10.19 1.01 17.94
C LEU A 321 -8.83 0.90 17.27
N ALA A 322 -8.78 1.11 15.96
CA ALA A 322 -7.50 1.10 15.24
C ALA A 322 -6.64 2.31 15.62
N ASN A 323 -7.24 3.49 15.79
CA ASN A 323 -6.52 4.71 16.16
C ASN A 323 -6.03 4.72 17.62
N MET A 324 -6.57 3.86 18.49
CA MET A 324 -6.03 3.75 19.86
C MET A 324 -4.75 2.93 19.96
N ILE A 325 -4.30 2.28 18.88
CA ILE A 325 -3.05 1.53 18.87
C ILE A 325 -1.88 2.51 19.06
N PRO A 326 -1.03 2.37 20.08
CA PRO A 326 0.08 3.28 20.33
C PRO A 326 1.09 3.27 19.19
N LEU A 327 1.69 4.44 18.87
CA LEU A 327 2.68 4.58 17.81
C LEU A 327 3.84 3.59 17.89
N PRO A 328 4.43 3.30 19.10
CA PRO A 328 5.49 2.29 19.20
C PRO A 328 5.05 0.88 18.76
N VAL A 329 3.81 0.49 19.07
CA VAL A 329 3.24 -0.80 18.65
C VAL A 329 3.10 -0.84 17.13
N LEU A 330 2.58 0.25 16.52
CA LEU A 330 2.51 0.41 15.07
C LEU A 330 3.91 0.35 14.45
N GLY A 331 4.89 1.06 15.03
CA GLY A 331 6.29 1.05 14.57
C GLY A 331 6.89 -0.35 14.49
N GLY A 332 6.70 -1.16 15.54
CA GLY A 332 7.14 -2.56 15.54
C GLY A 332 6.51 -3.41 14.42
N ALA A 333 5.20 -3.24 14.18
CA ALA A 333 4.50 -3.91 13.08
C ALA A 333 4.95 -3.39 11.70
N MET A 334 5.16 -2.08 11.57
CA MET A 334 5.59 -1.44 10.32
C MET A 334 6.99 -1.90 9.90
N ILE A 335 7.93 -2.09 10.84
CA ILE A 335 9.26 -2.65 10.53
C ILE A 335 9.11 -4.01 9.86
N ALA A 336 8.27 -4.90 10.38
CA ALA A 336 8.01 -6.19 9.76
C ALA A 336 7.40 -6.04 8.36
N MET A 337 6.40 -5.15 8.20
CA MET A 337 5.69 -4.98 6.93
C MET A 337 6.55 -4.33 5.85
N PHE A 338 7.20 -3.21 6.15
CA PHE A 338 8.03 -2.50 5.16
C PHE A 338 9.31 -3.26 4.85
N GLY A 339 9.86 -3.96 5.87
CA GLY A 339 10.95 -4.91 5.65
C GLY A 339 10.55 -6.04 4.70
N MET A 340 9.31 -6.55 4.79
CA MET A 340 8.81 -7.54 3.84
C MET A 340 8.59 -6.97 2.44
N VAL A 341 8.13 -5.72 2.30
CA VAL A 341 8.02 -5.05 0.99
C VAL A 341 9.40 -4.93 0.35
N MET A 342 10.40 -4.45 1.11
CA MET A 342 11.79 -4.37 0.64
C MET A 342 12.33 -5.74 0.21
N ALA A 343 12.15 -6.76 1.04
CA ALA A 343 12.59 -8.13 0.77
C ALA A 343 11.90 -8.72 -0.47
N TYR A 344 10.62 -8.41 -0.68
CA TYR A 344 9.91 -8.79 -1.90
C TYR A 344 10.49 -8.12 -3.15
N GLY A 345 10.84 -6.83 -3.07
CA GLY A 345 11.56 -6.14 -4.13
C GLY A 345 12.89 -6.83 -4.47
N VAL A 346 13.69 -7.17 -3.45
CA VAL A 346 14.94 -7.93 -3.62
C VAL A 346 14.69 -9.30 -4.23
N SER A 347 13.61 -9.98 -3.85
CA SER A 347 13.23 -11.28 -4.45
C SER A 347 12.92 -11.15 -5.94
N ILE A 348 12.23 -10.09 -6.36
CA ILE A 348 12.00 -9.79 -7.79
C ILE A 348 13.34 -9.54 -8.50
N LEU A 349 14.24 -8.75 -7.90
CA LEU A 349 15.58 -8.51 -8.44
C LEU A 349 16.35 -9.83 -8.65
N GLY A 350 16.17 -10.80 -7.74
CA GLY A 350 16.79 -12.13 -7.86
C GLY A 350 16.38 -12.91 -9.12
N THR A 351 15.30 -12.53 -9.79
CA THR A 351 14.89 -13.11 -11.09
C THR A 351 15.59 -12.44 -12.29
N SER A 352 16.32 -11.35 -12.05
CA SER A 352 17.08 -10.63 -13.08
C SER A 352 18.45 -11.27 -13.28
N ASP A 353 19.01 -11.12 -14.49
CA ASP A 353 20.37 -11.56 -14.78
C ASP A 353 21.41 -10.59 -14.17
N PHE A 354 21.97 -10.96 -13.01
CA PHE A 354 23.04 -10.21 -12.33
C PHE A 354 24.41 -10.36 -12.97
N LYS A 355 24.60 -11.28 -13.92
CA LYS A 355 25.84 -11.34 -14.70
C LYS A 355 25.93 -10.18 -15.70
N ASN A 356 24.79 -9.63 -16.09
CA ASN A 356 24.74 -8.44 -16.92
C ASN A 356 25.02 -7.19 -16.08
N GLN A 357 26.19 -6.56 -16.29
CA GLN A 357 26.59 -5.35 -15.59
C GLN A 357 25.64 -4.18 -15.80
N ASN A 358 24.96 -4.11 -16.93
CA ASN A 358 23.97 -3.07 -17.20
C ASN A 358 22.79 -3.15 -16.18
N ASN A 359 22.33 -4.37 -15.88
CA ASN A 359 21.29 -4.56 -14.86
C ASN A 359 21.76 -4.10 -13.47
N LEU A 360 23.02 -4.41 -13.11
CA LEU A 360 23.58 -3.94 -11.85
C LEU A 360 23.67 -2.41 -11.78
N LEU A 361 24.04 -1.75 -12.88
CA LEU A 361 24.08 -0.28 -12.94
C LEU A 361 22.66 0.32 -12.82
N VAL A 362 21.66 -0.27 -13.48
CA VAL A 362 20.27 0.16 -13.34
C VAL A 362 19.84 0.10 -11.88
N ILE A 363 20.08 -1.03 -11.21
CA ILE A 363 19.73 -1.23 -9.79
C ILE A 363 20.47 -0.25 -8.90
N ALA A 364 21.82 -0.18 -9.04
CA ALA A 364 22.67 0.63 -8.18
C ALA A 364 22.28 2.12 -8.23
N ILE A 365 22.10 2.66 -9.43
CA ILE A 365 21.80 4.09 -9.62
C ILE A 365 20.35 4.39 -9.19
N SER A 366 19.37 3.58 -9.60
CA SER A 366 17.97 3.85 -9.28
C SER A 366 17.68 3.70 -7.79
N VAL A 367 18.20 2.66 -7.13
CA VAL A 367 18.04 2.46 -5.69
C VAL A 367 18.85 3.51 -4.92
N GLY A 368 20.07 3.82 -5.37
CA GLY A 368 20.90 4.85 -4.76
C GLY A 368 20.26 6.25 -4.81
N LEU A 369 19.73 6.66 -5.96
CA LEU A 369 19.02 7.94 -6.10
C LEU A 369 17.72 7.94 -5.30
N GLY A 370 16.93 6.87 -5.37
CA GLY A 370 15.67 6.77 -4.67
C GLY A 370 15.83 6.82 -3.14
N ALA A 371 16.79 6.08 -2.59
CA ALA A 371 17.10 6.09 -1.16
C ALA A 371 17.83 7.39 -0.75
N GLY A 372 18.77 7.88 -1.58
CA GLY A 372 19.56 9.07 -1.29
C GLY A 372 18.71 10.33 -1.17
N ILE A 373 17.75 10.54 -2.07
CA ILE A 373 16.84 11.69 -2.01
C ILE A 373 15.94 11.62 -0.78
N SER A 374 15.46 10.44 -0.43
CA SER A 374 14.66 10.30 0.80
C SER A 374 15.46 10.56 2.07
N ALA A 375 16.77 10.26 2.05
CA ALA A 375 17.67 10.56 3.18
C ALA A 375 18.07 12.04 3.22
N VAL A 376 18.20 12.71 2.07
CA VAL A 376 18.64 14.12 1.96
C VAL A 376 17.70 14.87 0.99
N PRO A 377 16.44 15.19 1.42
CA PRO A 377 15.44 15.83 0.54
C PRO A 377 15.87 17.18 -0.02
N ASP A 378 16.67 17.92 0.73
CA ASP A 378 17.18 19.24 0.35
C ASP A 378 18.33 19.25 -0.66
N ALA A 379 18.84 18.06 -1.04
CA ALA A 379 19.99 17.97 -1.95
C ALA A 379 19.77 18.66 -3.30
N PHE A 380 18.53 18.76 -3.75
CA PHE A 380 18.13 19.37 -5.03
C PHE A 380 17.28 20.63 -4.87
N LYS A 381 17.23 21.24 -3.68
CA LYS A 381 16.43 22.42 -3.40
C LYS A 381 16.72 23.62 -4.33
N SER A 382 17.95 23.71 -4.84
CA SER A 382 18.36 24.76 -5.77
C SER A 382 17.67 24.70 -7.14
N LEU A 383 17.05 23.56 -7.50
CA LEU A 383 16.32 23.42 -8.78
C LEU A 383 14.95 24.11 -8.77
N GLY A 384 14.57 24.71 -7.66
CA GLY A 384 13.34 25.48 -7.51
C GLY A 384 12.08 24.65 -7.28
N ASP A 385 11.05 25.34 -6.82
CA ASP A 385 9.78 24.72 -6.36
C ASP A 385 9.01 24.01 -7.48
N HIS A 386 9.21 24.41 -8.74
CA HIS A 386 8.55 23.76 -9.88
C HIS A 386 8.93 22.28 -10.07
N PHE A 387 10.12 21.88 -9.63
CA PHE A 387 10.59 20.51 -9.71
C PHE A 387 10.58 19.76 -8.36
N SER A 388 10.06 20.39 -7.31
CA SER A 388 10.00 19.82 -5.96
C SER A 388 9.27 18.47 -5.92
N TRP A 389 8.19 18.33 -6.68
CA TRP A 389 7.44 17.07 -6.83
C TRP A 389 8.29 15.90 -7.32
N LEU A 390 9.31 16.19 -8.14
CA LEU A 390 10.25 15.21 -8.66
C LEU A 390 11.43 15.03 -7.69
N THR A 391 12.05 16.13 -7.27
CA THR A 391 13.34 16.13 -6.56
C THR A 391 13.24 15.80 -5.07
N GLN A 392 12.06 15.86 -4.49
CA GLN A 392 11.82 15.52 -3.08
C GLN A 392 11.18 14.13 -2.87
N ASN A 393 10.87 13.43 -3.96
CA ASN A 393 10.23 12.13 -3.90
C ASN A 393 11.14 11.01 -4.42
N GLY A 394 11.79 10.30 -3.49
CA GLY A 394 12.71 9.22 -3.83
C GLY A 394 12.08 8.08 -4.62
N ILE A 395 10.79 7.77 -4.41
CA ILE A 395 10.07 6.74 -5.17
C ILE A 395 9.94 7.17 -6.64
N VAL A 396 9.56 8.42 -6.88
CA VAL A 396 9.37 8.96 -8.23
C VAL A 396 10.69 9.00 -8.99
N ILE A 397 11.74 9.60 -8.40
CA ILE A 397 13.06 9.65 -9.03
C ILE A 397 13.63 8.26 -9.26
N GLY A 398 13.55 7.39 -8.27
CA GLY A 398 14.01 6.02 -8.41
C GLY A 398 13.29 5.27 -9.52
N THR A 399 11.98 5.44 -9.64
CA THR A 399 11.17 4.82 -10.71
C THR A 399 11.56 5.36 -12.09
N ILE A 400 11.61 6.68 -12.24
CA ILE A 400 11.99 7.31 -13.52
C ILE A 400 13.41 6.90 -13.90
N SER A 401 14.36 6.94 -12.95
CA SER A 401 15.75 6.53 -13.20
C SER A 401 15.84 5.06 -13.61
N ALA A 402 15.10 4.16 -12.93
CA ALA A 402 15.09 2.74 -13.28
C ALA A 402 14.58 2.50 -14.71
N ILE A 403 13.50 3.17 -15.11
CA ILE A 403 12.94 3.06 -16.46
C ILE A 403 13.91 3.62 -17.50
N LEU A 404 14.42 4.84 -17.29
CA LEU A 404 15.30 5.50 -18.26
C LEU A 404 16.62 4.76 -18.42
N LEU A 405 17.25 4.35 -17.32
CA LEU A 405 18.51 3.60 -17.36
C LEU A 405 18.32 2.22 -17.99
N ASN A 406 17.22 1.53 -17.66
CA ASN A 406 16.92 0.25 -18.29
C ASN A 406 16.70 0.41 -19.80
N PHE A 407 16.00 1.45 -20.22
CA PHE A 407 15.82 1.75 -21.64
C PHE A 407 17.15 2.08 -22.33
N PHE A 408 17.99 2.88 -21.67
CA PHE A 408 19.30 3.29 -22.19
C PHE A 408 20.28 2.11 -22.36
N PHE A 409 20.39 1.27 -21.33
CA PHE A 409 21.38 0.18 -21.33
C PHE A 409 20.88 -1.09 -22.01
N ASN A 410 19.62 -1.44 -21.87
CA ASN A 410 19.08 -2.74 -22.31
C ASN A 410 18.17 -2.63 -23.54
N GLY A 411 17.61 -1.44 -23.83
CA GLY A 411 16.67 -1.24 -24.94
C GLY A 411 15.40 -2.12 -24.82
N ILE A 412 14.46 -1.97 -25.75
CA ILE A 412 13.21 -2.76 -25.76
C ILE A 412 13.42 -4.20 -26.26
N LYS A 413 14.43 -4.43 -27.10
CA LYS A 413 14.67 -5.74 -27.74
C LYS A 413 15.26 -6.81 -26.81
N TYR A 414 15.95 -6.42 -25.74
CA TYR A 414 16.52 -7.38 -24.79
C TYR A 414 15.47 -8.13 -23.99
N GLN A 415 14.33 -7.51 -23.79
CA GLN A 415 13.21 -8.08 -23.02
C GLN A 415 12.48 -9.21 -23.76
N GLN A 416 12.34 -9.10 -25.09
CA GLN A 416 11.73 -10.16 -25.90
C GLN A 416 12.55 -11.46 -25.86
N LYS A 417 13.87 -11.36 -25.80
CA LYS A 417 14.76 -12.54 -25.76
C LYS A 417 14.72 -13.31 -24.43
N GLN A 418 14.33 -12.65 -23.32
CA GLN A 418 14.14 -13.32 -22.03
C GLN A 418 12.75 -13.99 -21.90
N GLU A 419 11.74 -13.47 -22.60
CA GLU A 419 10.41 -14.10 -22.67
C GLU A 419 10.43 -15.35 -23.56
N ASP A 420 11.21 -15.32 -24.64
CA ASP A 420 11.35 -16.44 -25.58
C ASP A 420 12.22 -17.60 -25.03
N MET A 421 12.97 -17.35 -23.95
CA MET A 421 13.82 -18.36 -23.27
C MET A 421 13.16 -18.99 -22.02
N LYS A 422 11.94 -18.59 -21.66
CA LYS A 422 11.12 -19.18 -20.58
C LYS A 422 9.97 -19.94 -21.17
#